data_75c0d70daba567ba2e4dc3aea3377e0e
#
_entry.id   75c0d70daba567ba2e4dc3aea3377e0e
#
_cell.length_a   1.000
_cell.length_b   1.000
_cell.length_c   1.000
_cell.angle_alpha   90.00
_cell.angle_beta   90.00
_cell.angle_gamma   90.00
#
_symmetry.space_group_name_H-M   'P 1'
#
loop_
_entity.id
_entity.type
_entity.pdbx_description
1 polymer ?
#
loop_
_entity_poly.entity_id
_entity_poly.type
_entity_poly.pdbx_seq_one_letter_code
_entity_poly.pdbx_strand_id
1 'polypeptide(L)'
;MERIALVTGSTNNIGKAIAEVLSREGYHVIITSRNEGEAKLVSEGLAKKGSYFRCDFSQAGEIERLFTFINDTFGRLDVLVNNVAYTKNESILDCDLSNWEYTLNTNLRSYFLCTKLAAEIMKEKGGGSIVNITVSSARGTKDKFSYMVTKGGVNYLTMCAAIDLAPFNIRVNAVGSGLVGTPVGYREYVGRPYQNERIPIGHIGNTEDVAEAVAFILSDKAKYIVGAILSVDGGLNISM
;
A
#
# COMPACT_ATOMS: atom_id res chain seq x y z
N MET A 1 19.65 13.23 9.84
CA MET A 1 18.36 13.81 9.44
C MET A 1 17.25 12.81 9.68
N GLU A 2 16.06 13.30 9.98
CA GLU A 2 14.88 12.46 10.19
C GLU A 2 14.41 11.85 8.85
N ARG A 3 14.10 10.54 8.83
CA ARG A 3 13.57 9.87 7.64
C ARG A 3 12.05 10.04 7.58
N ILE A 4 11.54 10.44 6.43
CA ILE A 4 10.12 10.72 6.20
C ILE A 4 9.47 9.59 5.42
N ALA A 5 8.36 9.07 5.92
CA ALA A 5 7.56 8.02 5.30
C ALA A 5 6.12 8.49 5.04
N LEU A 6 5.62 8.28 3.84
CA LEU A 6 4.20 8.46 3.50
C LEU A 6 3.53 7.08 3.39
N VAL A 7 2.44 6.88 4.13
CA VAL A 7 1.60 5.68 3.98
C VAL A 7 0.19 6.10 3.56
N THR A 8 -0.25 5.70 2.37
CA THR A 8 -1.56 6.08 1.86
C THR A 8 -2.67 5.20 2.46
N GLY A 9 -3.77 5.82 2.94
CA GLY A 9 -4.89 5.11 3.57
C GLY A 9 -4.47 4.40 4.87
N SER A 10 -3.84 5.12 5.80
CA SER A 10 -3.13 4.57 6.95
C SER A 10 -3.86 4.69 8.29
N THR A 11 -5.19 4.86 8.29
CA THR A 11 -5.97 4.96 9.53
C THR A 11 -6.52 3.63 10.04
N ASN A 12 -6.48 2.57 9.23
CA ASN A 12 -7.00 1.26 9.61
C ASN A 12 -6.24 0.12 8.92
N ASN A 13 -6.54 -1.11 9.35
CA ASN A 13 -6.08 -2.36 8.73
C ASN A 13 -4.56 -2.37 8.44
N ILE A 14 -4.17 -2.90 7.26
CA ILE A 14 -2.77 -3.03 6.82
C ILE A 14 -2.04 -1.68 6.83
N GLY A 15 -2.68 -0.62 6.35
CA GLY A 15 -2.07 0.71 6.30
C GLY A 15 -1.70 1.25 7.68
N LYS A 16 -2.56 1.04 8.69
CA LYS A 16 -2.27 1.42 10.07
C LYS A 16 -1.12 0.60 10.65
N ALA A 17 -1.14 -0.72 10.48
CA ALA A 17 -0.06 -1.58 10.94
C ALA A 17 1.30 -1.19 10.32
N ILE A 18 1.33 -0.88 9.01
CA ILE A 18 2.54 -0.38 8.34
C ILE A 18 3.01 0.93 8.97
N ALA A 19 2.10 1.88 9.22
CA ALA A 19 2.45 3.15 9.84
C ALA A 19 3.03 2.97 11.26
N GLU A 20 2.46 2.07 12.04
CA GLU A 20 2.94 1.73 13.39
C GLU A 20 4.33 1.09 13.36
N VAL A 21 4.57 0.13 12.45
CA VAL A 21 5.89 -0.51 12.27
C VAL A 21 6.93 0.53 11.86
N LEU A 22 6.67 1.35 10.83
CA LEU A 22 7.60 2.36 10.37
C LEU A 22 7.90 3.42 11.45
N SER A 23 6.91 3.77 12.27
CA SER A 23 7.12 4.65 13.41
C SER A 23 8.06 4.03 14.46
N ARG A 24 7.91 2.73 14.77
CA ARG A 24 8.84 1.98 15.64
C ARG A 24 10.26 1.92 15.07
N GLU A 25 10.39 1.86 13.74
CA GLU A 25 11.67 1.90 13.00
C GLU A 25 12.28 3.32 12.93
N GLY A 26 11.65 4.30 13.57
CA GLY A 26 12.16 5.66 13.71
C GLY A 26 11.84 6.61 12.55
N TYR A 27 10.94 6.24 11.64
CA TYR A 27 10.44 7.17 10.62
C TYR A 27 9.47 8.19 11.21
N HIS A 28 9.49 9.40 10.68
CA HIS A 28 8.38 10.33 10.80
C HIS A 28 7.33 9.94 9.77
N VAL A 29 6.20 9.43 10.23
CA VAL A 29 5.17 8.89 9.35
C VAL A 29 4.07 9.92 9.08
N ILE A 30 3.74 10.11 7.82
CA ILE A 30 2.62 10.95 7.37
C ILE A 30 1.41 10.04 7.18
N ILE A 31 0.41 10.21 8.04
CA ILE A 31 -0.86 9.47 8.04
C ILE A 31 -1.84 10.15 7.11
N THR A 32 -2.52 9.36 6.27
CA THR A 32 -3.52 9.90 5.36
C THR A 32 -4.85 9.18 5.46
N SER A 33 -5.93 9.93 5.39
CA SER A 33 -7.32 9.45 5.35
C SER A 33 -8.22 10.50 4.68
N ARG A 34 -9.40 10.08 4.25
CA ARG A 34 -10.48 11.01 3.86
C ARG A 34 -11.09 11.71 5.10
N ASN A 35 -10.95 11.09 6.26
CA ASN A 35 -11.38 11.65 7.55
C ASN A 35 -10.16 12.22 8.27
N GLU A 36 -10.13 13.55 8.41
CA GLU A 36 -9.02 14.28 9.04
C GLU A 36 -8.87 13.93 10.52
N GLY A 37 -9.99 13.79 11.25
CA GLY A 37 -9.96 13.45 12.68
C GLY A 37 -9.36 12.08 12.96
N GLU A 38 -9.67 11.08 12.11
CA GLU A 38 -9.05 9.75 12.21
C GLU A 38 -7.55 9.81 11.90
N ALA A 39 -7.17 10.54 10.86
CA ALA A 39 -5.76 10.68 10.50
C ALA A 39 -4.95 11.33 11.61
N LYS A 40 -5.49 12.39 12.23
CA LYS A 40 -4.89 13.08 13.37
C LYS A 40 -4.74 12.13 14.57
N LEU A 41 -5.81 11.45 14.95
CA LEU A 41 -5.80 10.52 16.10
C LEU A 41 -4.73 9.42 15.93
N VAL A 42 -4.64 8.81 14.73
CA VAL A 42 -3.63 7.80 14.47
C VAL A 42 -2.23 8.38 14.50
N SER A 43 -2.00 9.56 13.91
CA SER A 43 -0.68 10.20 13.89
C SER A 43 -0.16 10.56 15.29
N GLU A 44 -1.06 10.94 16.20
CA GLU A 44 -0.73 11.26 17.60
C GLU A 44 -0.47 10.00 18.44
N GLY A 45 -1.09 8.85 18.07
CA GLY A 45 -0.93 7.57 18.76
C GLY A 45 0.28 6.74 18.32
N LEU A 46 1.05 7.18 17.32
CA LEU A 46 2.27 6.49 16.90
C LEU A 46 3.37 6.53 17.96
N ALA A 47 4.25 5.53 17.97
CA ALA A 47 5.41 5.46 18.88
C ALA A 47 6.29 6.71 18.77
N LYS A 48 6.44 7.25 17.58
CA LYS A 48 6.98 8.57 17.29
C LYS A 48 5.88 9.40 16.66
N LYS A 49 5.51 10.52 17.27
CA LYS A 49 4.44 11.38 16.75
C LYS A 49 4.69 11.74 15.29
N GLY A 50 3.72 11.40 14.45
CA GLY A 50 3.73 11.67 13.02
C GLY A 50 3.04 12.98 12.65
N SER A 51 2.90 13.18 11.34
CA SER A 51 2.02 14.19 10.76
C SER A 51 0.80 13.52 10.13
N TYR A 52 -0.21 14.30 9.78
CA TYR A 52 -1.38 13.82 9.08
C TYR A 52 -1.77 14.77 7.95
N PHE A 53 -2.46 14.22 6.95
CA PHE A 53 -3.02 15.00 5.85
C PHE A 53 -4.32 14.35 5.36
N ARG A 54 -5.38 15.17 5.21
CA ARG A 54 -6.63 14.70 4.62
C ARG A 54 -6.45 14.56 3.10
N CYS A 55 -6.69 13.37 2.55
CA CYS A 55 -6.58 13.12 1.12
C CYS A 55 -7.60 12.09 0.63
N ASP A 56 -8.37 12.43 -0.38
CA ASP A 56 -9.14 11.50 -1.19
C ASP A 56 -8.31 11.11 -2.43
N PHE A 57 -7.80 9.90 -2.41
CA PHE A 57 -6.94 9.39 -3.48
C PHE A 57 -7.68 9.12 -4.81
N SER A 58 -9.01 9.21 -4.84
CA SER A 58 -9.76 9.24 -6.11
C SER A 58 -9.62 10.57 -6.85
N GLN A 59 -9.12 11.63 -6.18
CA GLN A 59 -9.01 13.00 -6.68
C GLN A 59 -7.54 13.37 -6.91
N ALA A 60 -7.14 13.51 -8.18
CA ALA A 60 -5.74 13.83 -8.54
C ALA A 60 -5.22 15.11 -7.87
N GLY A 61 -6.04 16.18 -7.86
CA GLY A 61 -5.65 17.45 -7.24
C GLY A 61 -5.46 17.37 -5.72
N GLU A 62 -6.07 16.41 -5.01
CA GLU A 62 -5.80 16.18 -3.59
C GLU A 62 -4.46 15.49 -3.37
N ILE A 63 -4.08 14.58 -4.26
CA ILE A 63 -2.77 13.95 -4.25
C ILE A 63 -1.67 15.01 -4.50
N GLU A 64 -1.84 15.87 -5.49
CA GLU A 64 -0.89 16.96 -5.77
C GLU A 64 -0.71 17.88 -4.54
N ARG A 65 -1.80 18.28 -3.88
CA ARG A 65 -1.72 19.07 -2.63
C ARG A 65 -0.98 18.34 -1.50
N LEU A 66 -1.18 17.04 -1.35
CA LEU A 66 -0.44 16.24 -0.38
C LEU A 66 1.08 16.28 -0.65
N PHE A 67 1.50 16.12 -1.90
CA PHE A 67 2.93 16.15 -2.23
C PHE A 67 3.52 17.56 -2.16
N THR A 68 2.77 18.60 -2.45
CA THR A 68 3.15 20.00 -2.17
C THR A 68 3.39 20.18 -0.66
N PHE A 69 2.46 19.73 0.17
CA PHE A 69 2.62 19.77 1.64
C PHE A 69 3.88 19.04 2.10
N ILE A 70 4.18 17.85 1.56
CA ILE A 70 5.38 17.07 1.91
C ILE A 70 6.65 17.84 1.54
N ASN A 71 6.69 18.37 0.33
CA ASN A 71 7.84 19.12 -0.14
C ASN A 71 8.09 20.39 0.69
N ASP A 72 7.03 21.17 0.94
CA ASP A 72 7.13 22.45 1.67
C ASP A 72 7.45 22.26 3.15
N THR A 73 6.93 21.18 3.77
CA THR A 73 7.12 20.94 5.21
C THR A 73 8.43 20.24 5.52
N PHE A 74 8.80 19.22 4.73
CA PHE A 74 9.93 18.35 5.04
C PHE A 74 11.07 18.47 4.02
N GLY A 75 10.78 18.93 2.82
CA GLY A 75 11.75 19.03 1.73
C GLY A 75 12.35 17.68 1.33
N ARG A 76 11.79 16.55 1.77
CA ARG A 76 12.24 15.18 1.49
C ARG A 76 11.14 14.16 1.66
N LEU A 77 11.27 13.05 0.99
CA LEU A 77 10.52 11.82 1.21
C LEU A 77 11.47 10.63 1.02
N ASP A 78 11.61 9.77 2.02
CA ASP A 78 12.51 8.61 1.95
C ASP A 78 11.76 7.34 1.57
N VAL A 79 10.50 7.26 1.97
CA VAL A 79 9.64 6.08 1.82
C VAL A 79 8.25 6.48 1.39
N LEU A 80 7.73 5.77 0.37
CA LEU A 80 6.31 5.77 0.01
C LEU A 80 5.74 4.36 0.11
N VAL A 81 4.61 4.22 0.81
CA VAL A 81 3.79 3.02 0.77
C VAL A 81 2.43 3.35 0.15
N ASN A 82 2.21 2.89 -1.07
CA ASN A 82 0.92 2.93 -1.72
C ASN A 82 0.06 1.76 -1.20
N ASN A 83 -0.89 2.08 -0.32
CA ASN A 83 -1.74 1.08 0.32
C ASN A 83 -3.24 1.34 0.11
N VAL A 84 -3.66 2.59 -0.12
CA VAL A 84 -5.07 2.90 -0.32
C VAL A 84 -5.73 1.96 -1.33
N ALA A 85 -6.93 1.46 -1.00
CA ALA A 85 -7.69 0.64 -1.91
C ALA A 85 -9.20 0.78 -1.68
N TYR A 86 -9.95 0.64 -2.76
CA TYR A 86 -11.38 0.46 -2.77
C TYR A 86 -11.72 -0.90 -3.39
N THR A 87 -12.69 -1.60 -2.83
CA THR A 87 -13.19 -2.86 -3.36
C THR A 87 -14.71 -2.90 -3.26
N LYS A 88 -15.34 -3.41 -4.31
CA LYS A 88 -16.77 -3.75 -4.37
C LYS A 88 -16.89 -5.18 -4.86
N ASN A 89 -17.88 -5.89 -4.36
CA ASN A 89 -18.22 -7.22 -4.86
C ASN A 89 -19.07 -7.06 -6.11
N GLU A 90 -18.51 -7.41 -7.26
CA GLU A 90 -19.18 -7.28 -8.57
C GLU A 90 -18.55 -8.21 -9.59
N SER A 91 -19.37 -8.77 -10.48
CA SER A 91 -18.93 -9.44 -11.70
C SER A 91 -18.68 -8.41 -12.82
N ILE A 92 -18.14 -8.87 -13.96
CA ILE A 92 -17.98 -7.99 -15.14
C ILE A 92 -19.32 -7.48 -15.67
N LEU A 93 -20.40 -8.24 -15.51
CA LEU A 93 -21.74 -7.86 -15.98
C LEU A 93 -22.43 -6.86 -15.06
N ASP A 94 -22.06 -6.84 -13.76
CA ASP A 94 -22.63 -5.97 -12.75
C ASP A 94 -21.82 -4.69 -12.53
N CYS A 95 -20.62 -4.62 -13.10
CA CYS A 95 -19.74 -3.48 -12.94
C CYS A 95 -20.21 -2.32 -13.81
N ASP A 96 -20.77 -1.29 -13.21
CA ASP A 96 -21.10 -0.06 -13.89
C ASP A 96 -19.83 0.81 -14.15
N LEU A 97 -19.92 1.70 -15.14
CA LEU A 97 -18.80 2.55 -15.55
C LEU A 97 -18.33 3.46 -14.41
N SER A 98 -19.24 3.97 -13.60
CA SER A 98 -18.89 4.88 -12.50
C SER A 98 -18.07 4.18 -11.43
N ASN A 99 -18.43 2.93 -11.08
CA ASN A 99 -17.66 2.12 -10.15
C ASN A 99 -16.31 1.68 -10.74
N TRP A 100 -16.28 1.34 -12.03
CA TRP A 100 -15.06 1.04 -12.76
C TRP A 100 -14.07 2.21 -12.68
N GLU A 101 -14.51 3.42 -13.05
CA GLU A 101 -13.68 4.62 -13.02
C GLU A 101 -13.22 4.98 -11.60
N TYR A 102 -14.12 4.89 -10.61
CA TYR A 102 -13.77 5.14 -9.21
C TYR A 102 -12.71 4.17 -8.71
N THR A 103 -12.85 2.87 -9.05
CA THR A 103 -11.89 1.82 -8.67
C THR A 103 -10.53 2.06 -9.33
N LEU A 104 -10.51 2.35 -10.65
CA LEU A 104 -9.28 2.70 -11.37
C LEU A 104 -8.61 3.94 -10.78
N ASN A 105 -9.37 4.97 -10.51
CA ASN A 105 -8.86 6.23 -9.96
C ASN A 105 -8.25 6.01 -8.57
N THR A 106 -8.92 5.24 -7.72
CA THR A 106 -8.48 5.01 -6.34
C THR A 106 -7.31 4.02 -6.25
N ASN A 107 -7.35 2.91 -7.02
CA ASN A 107 -6.43 1.80 -6.81
C ASN A 107 -5.23 1.79 -7.75
N LEU A 108 -5.32 2.44 -8.93
CA LEU A 108 -4.26 2.39 -9.94
C LEU A 108 -3.73 3.78 -10.30
N ARG A 109 -4.60 4.73 -10.69
CA ARG A 109 -4.18 6.10 -11.01
C ARG A 109 -3.49 6.76 -9.81
N SER A 110 -4.02 6.58 -8.59
CA SER A 110 -3.41 7.13 -7.38
C SER A 110 -2.01 6.59 -7.14
N TYR A 111 -1.78 5.29 -7.34
CA TYR A 111 -0.46 4.67 -7.20
C TYR A 111 0.53 5.25 -8.22
N PHE A 112 0.09 5.42 -9.46
CA PHE A 112 0.90 6.08 -10.49
C PHE A 112 1.27 7.50 -10.07
N LEU A 113 0.30 8.33 -9.70
CA LEU A 113 0.54 9.73 -9.32
C LEU A 113 1.44 9.84 -8.09
N CYS A 114 1.15 9.07 -7.03
CA CYS A 114 1.97 9.06 -5.83
C CYS A 114 3.41 8.61 -6.13
N THR A 115 3.59 7.56 -6.94
CA THR A 115 4.91 7.07 -7.34
C THR A 115 5.68 8.13 -8.12
N LYS A 116 5.04 8.80 -9.09
CA LYS A 116 5.65 9.87 -9.88
C LYS A 116 6.10 11.04 -9.00
N LEU A 117 5.18 11.59 -8.21
CA LEU A 117 5.47 12.75 -7.36
C LEU A 117 6.48 12.43 -6.24
N ALA A 118 6.43 11.23 -5.67
CA ALA A 118 7.43 10.76 -4.73
C ALA A 118 8.82 10.66 -5.39
N ALA A 119 8.89 10.11 -6.59
CA ALA A 119 10.13 9.96 -7.31
C ALA A 119 10.80 11.31 -7.63
N GLU A 120 10.02 12.34 -7.95
CA GLU A 120 10.52 13.70 -8.15
C GLU A 120 11.24 14.23 -6.89
N ILE A 121 10.63 14.07 -5.71
CA ILE A 121 11.24 14.48 -4.42
C ILE A 121 12.45 13.59 -4.08
N MET A 122 12.31 12.26 -4.22
CA MET A 122 13.36 11.29 -3.88
C MET A 122 14.62 11.47 -4.74
N LYS A 123 14.44 11.73 -6.03
CA LYS A 123 15.55 11.98 -6.98
C LYS A 123 16.43 13.13 -6.52
N GLU A 124 15.83 14.24 -6.08
CA GLU A 124 16.55 15.42 -5.59
C GLU A 124 17.32 15.15 -4.27
N LYS A 125 16.95 14.10 -3.54
CA LYS A 125 17.56 13.72 -2.25
C LYS A 125 18.47 12.51 -2.30
N GLY A 126 18.74 12.00 -3.51
CA GLY A 126 19.70 10.92 -3.74
C GLY A 126 19.12 9.51 -3.66
N GLY A 127 17.80 9.37 -3.67
CA GLY A 127 17.13 8.07 -3.73
C GLY A 127 16.01 7.90 -2.72
N GLY A 128 15.41 6.70 -2.72
CA GLY A 128 14.29 6.36 -1.85
C GLY A 128 13.79 4.92 -2.07
N SER A 129 12.72 4.56 -1.37
CA SER A 129 12.11 3.25 -1.53
C SER A 129 10.58 3.35 -1.57
N ILE A 130 9.98 2.69 -2.57
CA ILE A 130 8.53 2.68 -2.80
C ILE A 130 8.03 1.24 -2.70
N VAL A 131 6.96 1.03 -1.91
CA VAL A 131 6.26 -0.26 -1.85
C VAL A 131 4.81 -0.07 -2.23
N ASN A 132 4.34 -0.90 -3.16
CA ASN A 132 2.95 -0.98 -3.59
C ASN A 132 2.26 -2.17 -2.92
N ILE A 133 1.16 -1.95 -2.19
CA ILE A 133 0.36 -3.04 -1.64
C ILE A 133 -0.56 -3.59 -2.73
N THR A 134 -0.37 -4.86 -3.04
CA THR A 134 -1.13 -5.60 -4.05
C THR A 134 -1.73 -6.88 -3.45
N VAL A 135 -2.18 -7.78 -4.29
CA VAL A 135 -2.64 -9.12 -3.90
C VAL A 135 -1.58 -10.16 -4.26
N SER A 136 -1.45 -11.20 -3.44
CA SER A 136 -0.48 -12.27 -3.66
C SER A 136 -0.79 -13.10 -4.90
N SER A 137 -2.08 -13.22 -5.24
CA SER A 137 -2.55 -14.05 -6.36
C SER A 137 -2.63 -13.24 -7.65
N ALA A 138 -1.96 -13.74 -8.69
CA ALA A 138 -2.17 -13.27 -10.06
C ALA A 138 -3.45 -13.86 -10.71
N ARG A 139 -4.21 -14.67 -9.97
CA ARG A 139 -5.41 -15.35 -10.45
C ARG A 139 -6.64 -14.45 -10.33
N GLY A 140 -7.56 -14.56 -11.28
CA GLY A 140 -8.86 -13.92 -11.17
C GLY A 140 -9.62 -14.42 -9.94
N THR A 141 -10.35 -13.53 -9.30
CA THR A 141 -11.21 -13.84 -8.16
C THR A 141 -12.65 -13.51 -8.54
N LYS A 142 -13.56 -14.48 -8.37
CA LYS A 142 -14.97 -14.27 -8.64
C LYS A 142 -15.51 -13.08 -7.84
N ASP A 143 -16.38 -12.30 -8.45
CA ASP A 143 -17.05 -11.14 -7.87
C ASP A 143 -16.09 -10.05 -7.30
N LYS A 144 -14.90 -9.90 -7.94
CA LYS A 144 -13.90 -8.87 -7.62
C LYS A 144 -13.32 -8.23 -8.90
N PHE A 145 -14.16 -8.08 -9.93
CA PHE A 145 -13.69 -7.77 -11.29
C PHE A 145 -12.80 -6.52 -11.35
N SER A 146 -13.34 -5.33 -11.05
CA SER A 146 -12.60 -4.07 -11.15
C SER A 146 -11.39 -4.02 -10.20
N TYR A 147 -11.55 -4.54 -8.98
CA TYR A 147 -10.48 -4.60 -7.99
C TYR A 147 -9.28 -5.43 -8.49
N MET A 148 -9.53 -6.66 -8.99
CA MET A 148 -8.45 -7.55 -9.45
C MET A 148 -7.74 -7.00 -10.69
N VAL A 149 -8.46 -6.34 -11.60
CA VAL A 149 -7.85 -5.67 -12.75
C VAL A 149 -6.90 -4.57 -12.28
N THR A 150 -7.32 -3.73 -11.30
CA THR A 150 -6.43 -2.69 -10.78
C THR A 150 -5.21 -3.25 -10.08
N LYS A 151 -5.34 -4.34 -9.32
CA LYS A 151 -4.20 -4.97 -8.63
C LYS A 151 -3.23 -5.65 -9.62
N GLY A 152 -3.72 -6.23 -10.71
CA GLY A 152 -2.88 -6.65 -11.83
C GLY A 152 -2.12 -5.47 -12.45
N GLY A 153 -2.80 -4.34 -12.69
CA GLY A 153 -2.18 -3.10 -13.15
C GLY A 153 -1.09 -2.58 -12.21
N VAL A 154 -1.29 -2.66 -10.89
CA VAL A 154 -0.28 -2.27 -9.87
C VAL A 154 0.97 -3.14 -9.97
N ASN A 155 0.85 -4.43 -10.26
CA ASN A 155 2.00 -5.31 -10.44
C ASN A 155 2.87 -4.86 -11.63
N TYR A 156 2.25 -4.57 -12.77
CA TYR A 156 2.98 -4.04 -13.93
C TYR A 156 3.54 -2.64 -13.71
N LEU A 157 2.78 -1.75 -13.07
CA LEU A 157 3.25 -0.42 -12.67
C LEU A 157 4.51 -0.54 -11.79
N THR A 158 4.53 -1.49 -10.85
CA THR A 158 5.70 -1.74 -10.01
C THR A 158 6.93 -2.10 -10.81
N MET A 159 6.81 -3.05 -11.75
CA MET A 159 7.93 -3.50 -12.57
C MET A 159 8.47 -2.40 -13.51
N CYS A 160 7.56 -1.68 -14.19
CA CYS A 160 7.95 -0.59 -15.08
C CYS A 160 8.61 0.56 -14.29
N ALA A 161 7.99 1.01 -13.20
CA ALA A 161 8.56 2.08 -12.37
C ALA A 161 9.90 1.67 -11.74
N ALA A 162 10.08 0.39 -11.40
CA ALA A 162 11.34 -0.12 -10.87
C ALA A 162 12.50 0.05 -11.88
N ILE A 163 12.25 -0.25 -13.16
CA ILE A 163 13.25 -0.07 -14.23
C ILE A 163 13.58 1.41 -14.43
N ASP A 164 12.54 2.24 -14.54
CA ASP A 164 12.71 3.66 -14.85
C ASP A 164 13.35 4.45 -13.71
N LEU A 165 13.13 4.04 -12.44
CA LEU A 165 13.57 4.78 -11.26
C LEU A 165 14.87 4.25 -10.64
N ALA A 166 15.31 3.03 -10.97
CA ALA A 166 16.57 2.46 -10.47
C ALA A 166 17.81 3.35 -10.76
N PRO A 167 17.95 4.01 -11.93
CA PRO A 167 19.09 4.91 -12.19
C PRO A 167 19.17 6.09 -11.22
N PHE A 168 18.08 6.44 -10.53
CA PHE A 168 18.01 7.50 -9.53
C PHE A 168 18.15 6.97 -8.09
N ASN A 169 18.60 5.72 -7.92
CA ASN A 169 18.70 5.07 -6.61
C ASN A 169 17.32 4.98 -5.87
N ILE A 170 16.24 4.84 -6.64
CA ILE A 170 14.89 4.65 -6.12
C ILE A 170 14.46 3.20 -6.39
N ARG A 171 14.22 2.43 -5.34
CA ARG A 171 13.74 1.05 -5.46
C ARG A 171 12.21 1.04 -5.43
N VAL A 172 11.60 0.32 -6.35
CA VAL A 172 10.15 0.12 -6.36
C VAL A 172 9.88 -1.37 -6.30
N ASN A 173 9.08 -1.80 -5.32
CA ASN A 173 8.68 -3.20 -5.13
C ASN A 173 7.19 -3.26 -4.76
N ALA A 174 6.63 -4.46 -4.72
CA ALA A 174 5.29 -4.70 -4.23
C ALA A 174 5.28 -5.77 -3.13
N VAL A 175 4.33 -5.64 -2.21
CA VAL A 175 3.98 -6.68 -1.24
C VAL A 175 2.55 -7.10 -1.53
N GLY A 176 2.38 -8.36 -1.91
CA GLY A 176 1.09 -8.98 -2.20
C GLY A 176 0.55 -9.67 -0.96
N SER A 177 -0.52 -9.15 -0.38
CA SER A 177 -1.17 -9.79 0.76
C SER A 177 -2.10 -10.93 0.31
N GLY A 178 -2.10 -12.01 1.09
CA GLY A 178 -3.12 -13.06 1.02
C GLY A 178 -4.37 -12.68 1.82
N LEU A 179 -5.00 -13.69 2.41
CA LEU A 179 -6.08 -13.48 3.36
C LEU A 179 -5.50 -13.01 4.69
N VAL A 180 -5.82 -11.77 5.04
CA VAL A 180 -5.35 -11.12 6.27
C VAL A 180 -6.55 -10.76 7.13
N GLY A 181 -6.52 -11.19 8.39
CA GLY A 181 -7.52 -10.85 9.39
C GLY A 181 -7.48 -9.36 9.70
N THR A 182 -8.52 -8.64 9.28
CA THR A 182 -8.75 -7.25 9.66
C THR A 182 -9.95 -7.17 10.60
N PRO A 183 -10.07 -6.15 11.44
CA PRO A 183 -11.23 -5.98 12.31
C PRO A 183 -12.59 -6.02 11.56
N VAL A 184 -12.59 -5.65 10.27
CA VAL A 184 -13.77 -5.71 9.40
C VAL A 184 -13.86 -7.05 8.67
N GLY A 185 -12.75 -7.52 8.08
CA GLY A 185 -12.70 -8.75 7.28
C GLY A 185 -12.66 -10.04 8.11
N TYR A 186 -12.17 -9.98 9.35
CA TYR A 186 -12.10 -11.14 10.23
C TYR A 186 -13.48 -11.74 10.55
N ARG A 187 -14.50 -10.89 10.67
CA ARG A 187 -15.89 -11.35 10.90
C ARG A 187 -16.45 -12.16 9.73
N GLU A 188 -16.01 -11.89 8.52
CA GLU A 188 -16.45 -12.59 7.30
C GLU A 188 -15.78 -13.98 7.17
N TYR A 189 -14.59 -14.16 7.78
CA TYR A 189 -13.76 -15.36 7.65
C TYR A 189 -13.63 -16.20 8.93
N VAL A 190 -13.99 -15.64 10.09
CA VAL A 190 -13.97 -16.39 11.36
C VAL A 190 -14.97 -17.54 11.30
N GLY A 191 -14.48 -18.77 11.53
CA GLY A 191 -15.30 -19.96 11.59
C GLY A 191 -15.64 -20.62 10.25
N ARG A 192 -14.96 -20.24 9.14
CA ARG A 192 -15.01 -20.98 7.88
C ARG A 192 -13.80 -21.91 7.76
N PRO A 193 -13.92 -23.21 8.13
CA PRO A 193 -12.80 -24.19 8.05
C PRO A 193 -12.18 -24.26 6.66
N TYR A 194 -13.00 -24.13 5.64
CA TYR A 194 -12.63 -24.23 4.22
C TYR A 194 -11.52 -23.26 3.77
N GLN A 195 -11.37 -22.10 4.40
CA GLN A 195 -10.34 -21.14 4.00
C GLN A 195 -8.98 -21.42 4.65
N ASN A 196 -8.98 -21.95 5.87
CA ASN A 196 -7.75 -22.35 6.53
C ASN A 196 -7.11 -23.57 5.84
N GLU A 197 -7.93 -24.50 5.33
CA GLU A 197 -7.46 -25.69 4.59
C GLU A 197 -6.77 -25.33 3.27
N ARG A 198 -7.13 -24.19 2.67
CA ARG A 198 -6.52 -23.70 1.41
C ARG A 198 -5.22 -22.93 1.63
N ILE A 199 -4.90 -22.55 2.84
CA ILE A 199 -3.68 -21.83 3.19
C ILE A 199 -2.68 -22.86 3.74
N PRO A 200 -1.59 -23.18 3.03
CA PRO A 200 -0.66 -24.24 3.43
C PRO A 200 -0.13 -24.12 4.85
N ILE A 201 0.12 -22.90 5.35
CA ILE A 201 0.55 -22.66 6.73
C ILE A 201 -0.56 -22.93 7.78
N GLY A 202 -1.83 -23.10 7.34
CA GLY A 202 -2.96 -23.53 8.17
C GLY A 202 -3.73 -22.40 8.87
N HIS A 203 -3.36 -21.15 8.69
CA HIS A 203 -4.07 -20.02 9.31
C HIS A 203 -4.06 -18.76 8.43
N ILE A 204 -5.01 -17.86 8.70
CA ILE A 204 -5.07 -16.52 8.09
C ILE A 204 -3.99 -15.66 8.74
N GLY A 205 -3.27 -14.86 7.93
CA GLY A 205 -2.30 -13.89 8.41
C GLY A 205 -2.95 -12.73 9.18
N ASN A 206 -2.15 -11.94 9.83
CA ASN A 206 -2.56 -10.67 10.46
C ASN A 206 -1.97 -9.47 9.72
N THR A 207 -2.38 -8.27 10.09
CA THR A 207 -1.92 -7.03 9.45
C THR A 207 -0.44 -6.77 9.70
N GLU A 208 0.10 -7.24 10.82
CA GLU A 208 1.50 -7.07 11.19
C GLU A 208 2.43 -7.95 10.33
N ASP A 209 1.99 -9.16 9.92
CA ASP A 209 2.75 -10.00 9.00
C ASP A 209 3.07 -9.28 7.69
N VAL A 210 2.10 -8.51 7.17
CA VAL A 210 2.28 -7.70 5.97
C VAL A 210 3.16 -6.47 6.26
N ALA A 211 2.95 -5.83 7.40
CA ALA A 211 3.68 -4.61 7.78
C ALA A 211 5.18 -4.87 7.99
N GLU A 212 5.55 -5.97 8.62
CA GLU A 212 6.96 -6.37 8.81
C GLU A 212 7.63 -6.71 7.47
N ALA A 213 6.93 -7.37 6.55
CA ALA A 213 7.44 -7.62 5.19
C ALA A 213 7.66 -6.30 4.43
N VAL A 214 6.75 -5.32 4.57
CA VAL A 214 6.91 -3.98 4.00
C VAL A 214 8.14 -3.29 4.59
N ALA A 215 8.31 -3.31 5.91
CA ALA A 215 9.46 -2.70 6.59
C ALA A 215 10.78 -3.34 6.12
N PHE A 216 10.83 -4.67 5.97
CA PHE A 216 11.99 -5.36 5.41
C PHE A 216 12.32 -4.87 3.98
N ILE A 217 11.34 -4.84 3.07
CA ILE A 217 11.53 -4.41 1.68
C ILE A 217 11.99 -2.94 1.59
N LEU A 218 11.52 -2.08 2.50
CA LEU A 218 11.93 -0.68 2.57
C LEU A 218 13.34 -0.48 3.12
N SER A 219 13.84 -1.41 3.92
CA SER A 219 15.12 -1.30 4.62
C SER A 219 16.34 -1.49 3.70
N ASP A 220 17.52 -1.11 4.19
CA ASP A 220 18.81 -1.33 3.53
C ASP A 220 19.17 -2.83 3.39
N LYS A 221 18.54 -3.71 4.18
CA LYS A 221 18.70 -5.16 4.05
C LYS A 221 18.18 -5.68 2.70
N ALA A 222 17.23 -4.95 2.10
CA ALA A 222 16.61 -5.26 0.80
C ALA A 222 17.20 -4.42 -0.36
N LYS A 223 18.39 -3.84 -0.22
CA LYS A 223 18.98 -2.91 -1.20
C LYS A 223 19.15 -3.48 -2.62
N TYR A 224 19.20 -4.79 -2.77
CA TYR A 224 19.33 -5.47 -4.08
C TYR A 224 18.00 -6.04 -4.59
N ILE A 225 16.89 -5.72 -3.92
CA ILE A 225 15.54 -6.14 -4.33
C ILE A 225 14.87 -4.96 -5.06
N VAL A 226 14.63 -5.14 -6.36
CA VAL A 226 14.07 -4.13 -7.27
C VAL A 226 13.06 -4.80 -8.21
N GLY A 227 11.85 -4.28 -8.32
CA GLY A 227 10.80 -4.81 -9.18
C GLY A 227 10.15 -6.11 -8.69
N ALA A 228 10.43 -6.54 -7.47
CA ALA A 228 9.89 -7.77 -6.92
C ALA A 228 8.43 -7.59 -6.45
N ILE A 229 7.67 -8.69 -6.54
CA ILE A 229 6.34 -8.83 -5.94
C ILE A 229 6.46 -9.92 -4.88
N LEU A 230 6.60 -9.51 -3.61
CA LEU A 230 6.73 -10.43 -2.49
C LEU A 230 5.35 -10.86 -2.00
N SER A 231 5.04 -12.15 -2.09
CA SER A 231 3.80 -12.71 -1.53
C SER A 231 3.92 -12.92 -0.03
N VAL A 232 2.94 -12.42 0.73
CA VAL A 232 2.77 -12.62 2.18
C VAL A 232 1.38 -13.21 2.38
N ASP A 233 1.25 -14.53 2.25
CA ASP A 233 -0.04 -15.19 2.07
C ASP A 233 -0.12 -16.61 2.63
N GLY A 234 0.86 -17.05 3.40
CA GLY A 234 0.91 -18.39 3.98
C GLY A 234 0.95 -19.52 2.95
N GLY A 235 1.36 -19.23 1.71
CA GLY A 235 1.40 -20.19 0.60
C GLY A 235 0.10 -20.27 -0.21
N LEU A 236 -0.89 -19.43 0.04
CA LEU A 236 -2.18 -19.43 -0.67
C LEU A 236 -2.03 -19.34 -2.20
N ASN A 237 -1.07 -18.58 -2.68
CA ASN A 237 -0.87 -18.37 -4.12
C ASN A 237 -0.34 -19.62 -4.85
N ILE A 238 0.35 -20.50 -4.16
CA ILE A 238 0.94 -21.72 -4.71
C ILE A 238 0.13 -22.99 -4.37
N SER A 239 -0.87 -22.88 -3.50
CA SER A 239 -1.81 -23.97 -3.22
C SER A 239 -2.83 -24.09 -4.36
N MET A 240 -3.04 -25.32 -4.84
CA MET A 240 -4.05 -25.63 -5.88
C MET A 240 -5.40 -25.96 -5.27
#